data_a86120eab926def7cc52ae79c274fd6b
#
_entry.id   a86120eab926def7cc52ae79c274fd6b
#
_cell.length_a   1.000
_cell.length_b   1.000
_cell.length_c   1.000
_cell.angle_alpha   90.00
_cell.angle_beta   90.00
_cell.angle_gamma   90.00
#
_symmetry.space_group_name_H-M   'P 1'
#
loop_
_entity.id
_entity.type
_entity.pdbx_description
1 polymer ?
#
loop_
_entity_poly.entity_id
_entity_poly.type
_entity_poly.pdbx_seq_one_letter_code
_entity_poly.pdbx_strand_id
1 'polypeptide(L)'
;MHEKIIILDFGSQTTQLIGRRVRELNVYCEIVPYNKMPKDDSSVIGVILSGSPFSVYDEKAFKIDLSEIRGKYPILGICYGAQFISYANGGKVEPAGSREYGRAHLSTIDKTNPLLAGLSDNTQVWMSHGDTITAIPEGFKTIASTDKVAIAAYQIEGEKVWGVQFHPEVYHSEEGTKLLSNFVVNICGAKQDWSAASFIETTVAELKERIGNDKVVLGLSGGVDSSVAAVLLNRAIGKNLTCIFVDHGMLRKNEFRNVLHDYECLGLNVIGVDASKKFFSELEGVTDPERKRKIIGKGFIDVFDEEAHKIKDVKWLAQGTIYPDCIESLSITGTVIKSHHNVGGLPEKMNLKLCEPLRLLFKDEVRRVGRELGMPEHLIRRHPFPGPGLAVRILGDITREKVEILQNADDIFIQGLRDWNLYDKVWQAGVILLPVQSVGVMGDERTYERAVALRAVTSTDAMTADWAHLPYEFLAKVSNDIINKVKGVNRVCYDISSKPPATIEWE
;
A
#
# COMPACT_ATOMS: atom_id res chain seq x y z
N MET A 1 -20.02 -9.74 13.74
CA MET A 1 -19.92 -8.80 12.60
C MET A 1 -19.60 -7.44 13.21
N HIS A 2 -18.52 -6.77 12.77
CA HIS A 2 -18.15 -5.45 13.30
C HIS A 2 -19.11 -4.36 12.80
N GLU A 3 -19.38 -3.36 13.62
CA GLU A 3 -19.98 -2.12 13.16
C GLU A 3 -19.03 -1.45 12.18
N LYS A 4 -19.52 -0.79 11.12
CA LYS A 4 -18.67 -0.25 10.08
C LYS A 4 -19.05 1.14 9.59
N ILE A 5 -18.02 1.88 9.18
CA ILE A 5 -18.15 3.13 8.43
C ILE A 5 -18.05 2.78 6.94
N ILE A 6 -18.97 3.23 6.13
CA ILE A 6 -18.88 3.14 4.68
C ILE A 6 -18.23 4.40 4.14
N ILE A 7 -17.23 4.24 3.30
CA ILE A 7 -16.58 5.34 2.57
C ILE A 7 -16.97 5.19 1.11
N LEU A 8 -17.78 6.13 0.63
CA LEU A 8 -18.17 6.19 -0.78
C LEU A 8 -17.05 6.86 -1.57
N ASP A 9 -16.47 6.10 -2.49
CA ASP A 9 -15.35 6.54 -3.32
C ASP A 9 -15.85 7.27 -4.58
N PHE A 10 -15.55 8.56 -4.65
CA PHE A 10 -15.81 9.41 -5.80
C PHE A 10 -14.55 9.61 -6.68
N GLY A 11 -13.59 8.70 -6.61
CA GLY A 11 -12.40 8.68 -7.45
C GLY A 11 -11.23 9.51 -6.93
N SER A 12 -11.23 9.92 -5.66
CA SER A 12 -10.11 10.65 -5.07
C SER A 12 -8.90 9.75 -4.86
N GLN A 13 -7.72 10.29 -5.12
CA GLN A 13 -6.45 9.65 -4.79
C GLN A 13 -6.26 9.43 -3.27
N THR A 14 -6.95 10.22 -2.44
CA THR A 14 -6.86 10.17 -0.98
C THR A 14 -7.91 9.30 -0.31
N THR A 15 -8.83 8.66 -1.06
CA THR A 15 -9.90 7.83 -0.47
C THR A 15 -9.33 6.72 0.42
N GLN A 16 -8.24 6.07 0.01
CA GLN A 16 -7.60 5.04 0.82
C GLN A 16 -7.03 5.59 2.13
N LEU A 17 -6.59 6.85 2.15
CA LEU A 17 -6.09 7.49 3.38
C LEU A 17 -7.24 7.71 4.39
N ILE A 18 -8.45 8.05 3.91
CA ILE A 18 -9.64 8.14 4.79
C ILE A 18 -9.84 6.78 5.50
N GLY A 19 -9.86 5.69 4.73
CA GLY A 19 -9.99 4.35 5.28
C GLY A 19 -8.91 4.00 6.30
N ARG A 20 -7.65 4.31 6.01
CA ARG A 20 -6.54 4.08 6.94
C ARG A 20 -6.70 4.86 8.24
N ARG A 21 -7.11 6.15 8.18
CA ARG A 21 -7.36 6.97 9.37
C ARG A 21 -8.47 6.40 10.24
N VAL A 22 -9.56 5.92 9.62
CA VAL A 22 -10.66 5.25 10.36
C VAL A 22 -10.15 3.96 11.04
N ARG A 23 -9.34 3.16 10.34
CA ARG A 23 -8.73 1.92 10.88
C ARG A 23 -7.71 2.19 11.99
N GLU A 24 -6.99 3.29 11.93
CA GLU A 24 -6.07 3.74 13.00
C GLU A 24 -6.84 4.04 14.31
N LEU A 25 -8.12 4.35 14.22
CA LEU A 25 -9.03 4.50 15.38
C LEU A 25 -9.58 3.15 15.90
N ASN A 26 -9.09 2.03 15.42
CA ASN A 26 -9.59 0.68 15.70
C ASN A 26 -11.07 0.49 15.30
N VAL A 27 -11.53 1.15 14.26
CA VAL A 27 -12.88 1.03 13.72
C VAL A 27 -12.84 0.39 12.34
N TYR A 28 -13.71 -0.58 12.11
CA TYR A 28 -13.83 -1.21 10.80
C TYR A 28 -14.47 -0.26 9.80
N CYS A 29 -13.97 -0.23 8.58
CA CYS A 29 -14.56 0.52 7.47
C CYS A 29 -14.40 -0.23 6.15
N GLU A 30 -15.29 0.06 5.22
CA GLU A 30 -15.22 -0.42 3.84
C GLU A 30 -15.25 0.77 2.87
N ILE A 31 -14.37 0.72 1.87
CA ILE A 31 -14.37 1.64 0.75
C ILE A 31 -15.13 0.96 -0.38
N VAL A 32 -16.19 1.59 -0.84
CA VAL A 32 -17.02 1.08 -1.93
C VAL A 32 -17.21 2.15 -3.01
N PRO A 33 -17.35 1.78 -4.29
CA PRO A 33 -17.70 2.74 -5.33
C PRO A 33 -18.93 3.58 -4.95
N TYR A 34 -18.94 4.85 -5.32
CA TYR A 34 -20.00 5.81 -4.97
C TYR A 34 -21.44 5.27 -5.17
N ASN A 35 -21.66 4.41 -6.18
CA ASN A 35 -22.94 3.82 -6.55
C ASN A 35 -23.19 2.41 -5.99
N LYS A 36 -22.36 1.97 -5.02
CA LYS A 36 -22.45 0.63 -4.41
C LYS A 36 -22.67 0.68 -2.89
N MET A 37 -23.45 1.67 -2.44
CA MET A 37 -23.86 1.72 -1.04
C MET A 37 -24.56 0.41 -0.65
N PRO A 38 -24.13 -0.29 0.42
CA PRO A 38 -24.80 -1.48 0.93
C PRO A 38 -26.26 -1.15 1.29
N LYS A 39 -27.22 -1.96 0.83
CA LYS A 39 -28.62 -1.82 1.19
C LYS A 39 -28.95 -2.74 2.37
N ASP A 40 -29.73 -2.24 3.31
CA ASP A 40 -30.24 -3.00 4.45
C ASP A 40 -29.16 -3.70 5.31
N ASP A 41 -28.00 -3.09 5.42
CA ASP A 41 -26.90 -3.58 6.26
C ASP A 41 -26.90 -2.87 7.61
N SER A 42 -27.41 -3.55 8.63
CA SER A 42 -27.54 -3.02 9.99
C SER A 42 -26.19 -2.78 10.70
N SER A 43 -25.09 -3.26 10.13
CA SER A 43 -23.75 -2.99 10.66
C SER A 43 -23.20 -1.61 10.27
N VAL A 44 -23.81 -0.93 9.29
CA VAL A 44 -23.43 0.42 8.88
C VAL A 44 -23.90 1.45 9.90
N ILE A 45 -22.98 2.20 10.48
CA ILE A 45 -23.24 3.21 11.50
C ILE A 45 -22.92 4.63 11.09
N GLY A 46 -22.27 4.83 9.93
CA GLY A 46 -21.93 6.14 9.40
C GLY A 46 -21.40 6.06 7.98
N VAL A 47 -21.46 7.18 7.27
CA VAL A 47 -21.04 7.29 5.86
C VAL A 47 -20.11 8.48 5.67
N ILE A 48 -19.00 8.26 4.95
CA ILE A 48 -18.07 9.32 4.53
C ILE A 48 -18.11 9.40 3.00
N LEU A 49 -18.31 10.61 2.47
CA LEU A 49 -18.20 10.88 1.03
C LEU A 49 -16.80 11.43 0.76
N SER A 50 -16.04 10.79 -0.12
CA SER A 50 -14.67 11.18 -0.41
C SER A 50 -14.58 12.42 -1.31
N GLY A 51 -13.36 12.85 -1.59
CA GLY A 51 -13.05 13.79 -2.67
C GLY A 51 -13.27 13.19 -4.06
N SER A 52 -13.14 14.02 -5.08
CA SER A 52 -13.21 13.61 -6.49
C SER A 52 -12.27 14.46 -7.34
N PRO A 53 -11.76 13.97 -8.49
CA PRO A 53 -11.06 14.79 -9.47
C PRO A 53 -12.00 15.68 -10.31
N PHE A 54 -13.32 15.48 -10.22
CA PHE A 54 -14.33 16.21 -10.98
C PHE A 54 -14.91 17.40 -10.22
N SER A 55 -15.40 18.41 -10.97
CA SER A 55 -16.32 19.43 -10.45
C SER A 55 -17.74 18.86 -10.31
N VAL A 56 -18.54 19.39 -9.38
CA VAL A 56 -19.97 19.01 -9.25
C VAL A 56 -20.79 19.36 -10.50
N TYR A 57 -20.27 20.23 -11.36
CA TYR A 57 -20.88 20.65 -12.62
C TYR A 57 -20.49 19.81 -13.83
N ASP A 58 -19.45 18.97 -13.70
CA ASP A 58 -19.00 18.13 -14.80
C ASP A 58 -20.09 17.12 -15.19
N GLU A 59 -20.28 16.88 -16.47
CA GLU A 59 -21.21 15.84 -16.98
C GLU A 59 -20.83 14.45 -16.48
N LYS A 60 -19.52 14.22 -16.29
CA LYS A 60 -18.95 12.96 -15.80
C LYS A 60 -18.85 12.90 -14.27
N ALA A 61 -19.34 13.94 -13.56
CA ALA A 61 -19.28 13.96 -12.10
C ALA A 61 -20.08 12.81 -11.49
N PHE A 62 -19.50 12.16 -10.52
CA PHE A 62 -20.16 11.08 -9.79
C PHE A 62 -21.20 11.67 -8.83
N LYS A 63 -22.45 11.29 -8.97
CA LYS A 63 -23.58 11.76 -8.18
C LYS A 63 -24.34 10.57 -7.59
N ILE A 64 -24.88 10.76 -6.39
CA ILE A 64 -25.72 9.78 -5.70
C ILE A 64 -27.03 10.43 -5.29
N ASP A 65 -28.05 9.62 -5.04
CA ASP A 65 -29.25 10.08 -4.35
C ASP A 65 -28.99 10.16 -2.85
N LEU A 66 -28.82 11.38 -2.32
CA LEU A 66 -28.57 11.59 -0.89
C LEU A 66 -29.73 11.08 -0.01
N SER A 67 -30.95 10.95 -0.54
CA SER A 67 -32.11 10.43 0.22
C SER A 67 -31.93 8.96 0.65
N GLU A 68 -31.07 8.20 -0.05
CA GLU A 68 -30.77 6.83 0.33
C GLU A 68 -29.97 6.71 1.64
N ILE A 69 -29.22 7.75 2.03
CA ILE A 69 -28.33 7.75 3.20
C ILE A 69 -28.71 8.81 4.26
N ARG A 70 -29.25 9.96 3.83
CA ARG A 70 -29.65 11.08 4.71
C ARG A 70 -30.82 10.65 5.60
N GLY A 71 -30.76 11.04 6.87
CA GLY A 71 -31.74 10.63 7.87
C GLY A 71 -31.59 9.20 8.40
N LYS A 72 -30.80 8.37 7.72
CA LYS A 72 -30.50 7.00 8.17
C LYS A 72 -29.16 6.93 8.90
N TYR A 73 -28.15 7.64 8.42
CA TYR A 73 -26.78 7.59 8.94
C TYR A 73 -26.23 8.99 9.20
N PRO A 74 -25.32 9.16 10.16
CA PRO A 74 -24.41 10.31 10.18
C PRO A 74 -23.57 10.36 8.90
N ILE A 75 -23.42 11.55 8.33
CA ILE A 75 -22.70 11.75 7.05
C ILE A 75 -21.62 12.81 7.22
N LEU A 76 -20.41 12.50 6.72
CA LEU A 76 -19.32 13.46 6.56
C LEU A 76 -18.91 13.56 5.10
N GLY A 77 -19.08 14.72 4.48
CA GLY A 77 -18.53 15.04 3.16
C GLY A 77 -17.12 15.64 3.29
N ILE A 78 -16.16 15.13 2.52
CA ILE A 78 -14.77 15.63 2.46
C ILE A 78 -14.53 16.19 1.06
N CYS A 79 -14.08 17.44 0.95
CA CYS A 79 -13.76 18.14 -0.29
C CYS A 79 -14.92 18.07 -1.29
N TYR A 80 -14.83 17.27 -2.35
CA TYR A 80 -15.93 17.07 -3.30
C TYR A 80 -17.20 16.57 -2.61
N GLY A 81 -17.11 15.66 -1.64
CA GLY A 81 -18.28 15.18 -0.88
C GLY A 81 -19.02 16.34 -0.18
N ALA A 82 -18.29 17.31 0.39
CA ALA A 82 -18.87 18.50 0.97
C ALA A 82 -19.50 19.42 -0.10
N GLN A 83 -18.81 19.62 -1.21
CA GLN A 83 -19.33 20.42 -2.33
C GLN A 83 -20.61 19.78 -2.89
N PHE A 84 -20.61 18.46 -3.07
CA PHE A 84 -21.76 17.73 -3.59
C PHE A 84 -22.99 17.81 -2.66
N ILE A 85 -22.82 17.66 -1.35
CA ILE A 85 -23.91 17.83 -0.38
C ILE A 85 -24.48 19.26 -0.45
N SER A 86 -23.63 20.29 -0.47
CA SER A 86 -24.06 21.68 -0.56
C SER A 86 -24.81 21.94 -1.89
N TYR A 87 -24.21 21.52 -3.01
CA TYR A 87 -24.79 21.71 -4.35
C TYR A 87 -26.17 21.03 -4.51
N ALA A 88 -26.27 19.76 -4.07
CA ALA A 88 -27.51 18.98 -4.16
C ALA A 88 -28.66 19.56 -3.34
N ASN A 89 -28.36 20.44 -2.37
CA ASN A 89 -29.34 21.14 -1.56
C ASN A 89 -29.53 22.61 -1.98
N GLY A 90 -29.00 23.03 -3.13
CA GLY A 90 -29.17 24.39 -3.68
C GLY A 90 -28.09 25.39 -3.26
N GLY A 91 -27.01 24.96 -2.65
CA GLY A 91 -25.82 25.76 -2.39
C GLY A 91 -25.06 26.11 -3.67
N LYS A 92 -24.15 27.08 -3.58
CA LYS A 92 -23.29 27.48 -4.70
C LYS A 92 -21.88 26.99 -4.51
N VAL A 93 -21.36 26.32 -5.55
CA VAL A 93 -19.97 25.88 -5.67
C VAL A 93 -19.43 26.58 -6.91
N GLU A 94 -18.33 27.29 -6.81
CA GLU A 94 -17.79 28.11 -7.90
C GLU A 94 -16.30 27.83 -8.03
N PRO A 95 -15.72 27.94 -9.24
CA PRO A 95 -14.28 27.89 -9.41
C PRO A 95 -13.62 28.93 -8.50
N ALA A 96 -12.66 28.47 -7.70
CA ALA A 96 -11.89 29.36 -6.83
C ALA A 96 -11.15 30.40 -7.69
N GLY A 97 -11.21 31.67 -7.32
CA GLY A 97 -10.53 32.77 -8.02
C GLY A 97 -8.99 32.61 -8.04
N SER A 98 -8.46 31.90 -7.09
CA SER A 98 -7.10 31.31 -7.08
C SER A 98 -7.21 29.85 -6.63
N ARG A 99 -6.49 28.94 -7.29
CA ARG A 99 -6.43 27.55 -6.87
C ARG A 99 -5.90 27.46 -5.45
N GLU A 100 -6.65 26.79 -4.56
CA GLU A 100 -6.28 26.62 -3.17
C GLU A 100 -5.64 25.24 -2.96
N TYR A 101 -4.35 25.22 -3.14
CA TYR A 101 -3.53 24.04 -2.89
C TYR A 101 -2.51 24.36 -1.79
N GLY A 102 -2.46 23.50 -0.76
CA GLY A 102 -1.46 23.60 0.28
C GLY A 102 -2.00 23.81 1.68
N ARG A 103 -1.13 24.35 2.53
CA ARG A 103 -1.42 24.59 3.94
C ARG A 103 -2.29 25.82 4.12
N ALA A 104 -3.34 25.68 4.91
CA ALA A 104 -4.19 26.76 5.38
C ALA A 104 -4.42 26.60 6.88
N HIS A 105 -4.89 27.66 7.55
CA HIS A 105 -5.21 27.60 8.97
C HIS A 105 -6.67 27.96 9.17
N LEU A 106 -7.36 27.26 10.07
CA LEU A 106 -8.73 27.58 10.42
C LEU A 106 -8.76 28.83 11.30
N SER A 107 -9.15 29.96 10.72
CA SER A 107 -9.22 31.26 11.41
C SER A 107 -10.43 31.35 12.35
N THR A 108 -11.55 30.69 12.03
CA THR A 108 -12.69 30.54 12.93
C THR A 108 -13.06 29.06 13.10
N ILE A 109 -13.39 28.67 14.34
CA ILE A 109 -13.76 27.29 14.68
C ILE A 109 -14.88 27.34 15.71
N ASP A 110 -16.06 26.80 15.37
CA ASP A 110 -17.13 26.57 16.34
C ASP A 110 -16.82 25.32 17.17
N LYS A 111 -16.11 25.51 18.28
CA LYS A 111 -15.71 24.41 19.20
C LYS A 111 -16.89 23.77 19.96
N THR A 112 -18.07 24.36 19.88
CA THR A 112 -19.29 23.78 20.45
C THR A 112 -19.87 22.70 19.52
N ASN A 113 -19.47 22.73 18.24
CA ASN A 113 -19.86 21.72 17.28
C ASN A 113 -19.14 20.37 17.56
N PRO A 114 -19.86 19.26 17.63
CA PRO A 114 -19.28 17.97 18.00
C PRO A 114 -18.17 17.52 17.04
N LEU A 115 -18.23 17.87 15.75
CA LEU A 115 -17.20 17.54 14.77
C LEU A 115 -15.87 18.23 15.08
N LEU A 116 -15.91 19.48 15.52
CA LEU A 116 -14.73 20.34 15.75
C LEU A 116 -14.33 20.43 17.23
N ALA A 117 -14.99 19.65 18.08
CA ALA A 117 -14.73 19.65 19.52
C ALA A 117 -13.26 19.35 19.84
N GLY A 118 -12.66 20.22 20.65
CA GLY A 118 -11.28 20.06 21.13
C GLY A 118 -10.19 20.31 20.08
N LEU A 119 -10.49 20.84 18.89
CA LEU A 119 -9.48 21.31 17.97
C LEU A 119 -8.82 22.60 18.51
N SER A 120 -7.54 22.77 18.22
CA SER A 120 -6.77 23.97 18.60
C SER A 120 -7.18 25.15 17.74
N ASP A 121 -7.10 26.37 18.31
CA ASP A 121 -7.26 27.59 17.53
C ASP A 121 -6.16 27.67 16.47
N ASN A 122 -6.54 28.12 15.27
CA ASN A 122 -5.61 28.28 14.15
C ASN A 122 -4.91 26.99 13.71
N THR A 123 -5.56 25.81 13.92
CA THR A 123 -5.00 24.52 13.50
C THR A 123 -4.79 24.48 11.99
N GLN A 124 -3.68 23.85 11.57
CA GLN A 124 -3.33 23.70 10.16
C GLN A 124 -4.18 22.61 9.49
N VAL A 125 -4.70 22.91 8.32
CA VAL A 125 -5.42 21.98 7.45
C VAL A 125 -4.84 22.01 6.03
N TRP A 126 -5.10 20.96 5.26
CA TRP A 126 -4.66 20.84 3.87
C TRP A 126 -5.81 21.08 2.92
N MET A 127 -5.67 22.11 2.07
CA MET A 127 -6.59 22.41 0.98
C MET A 127 -6.07 21.80 -0.33
N SER A 128 -6.96 21.24 -1.13
CA SER A 128 -6.62 20.67 -2.45
C SER A 128 -7.86 20.66 -3.34
N HIS A 129 -8.31 21.86 -3.75
CA HIS A 129 -9.52 21.98 -4.55
C HIS A 129 -9.42 23.13 -5.58
N GLY A 130 -10.04 22.91 -6.76
CA GLY A 130 -10.21 23.92 -7.79
C GLY A 130 -11.50 24.70 -7.65
N ASP A 131 -12.53 24.11 -7.02
CA ASP A 131 -13.84 24.72 -6.76
C ASP A 131 -14.01 24.95 -5.26
N THR A 132 -14.72 25.98 -4.87
CA THR A 132 -14.99 26.32 -3.47
C THR A 132 -16.48 26.55 -3.24
N ILE A 133 -16.95 26.25 -2.03
CA ILE A 133 -18.33 26.53 -1.60
C ILE A 133 -18.42 28.01 -1.28
N THR A 134 -19.17 28.78 -2.10
CA THR A 134 -19.33 30.23 -1.96
C THR A 134 -20.61 30.60 -1.21
N ALA A 135 -21.63 29.73 -1.23
CA ALA A 135 -22.84 29.91 -0.46
C ALA A 135 -23.44 28.56 -0.06
N ILE A 136 -23.91 28.47 1.17
CA ILE A 136 -24.67 27.32 1.69
C ILE A 136 -26.17 27.65 1.76
N PRO A 137 -27.05 26.63 1.60
CA PRO A 137 -28.50 26.85 1.64
C PRO A 137 -29.00 27.22 3.04
N GLU A 138 -30.26 27.65 3.11
CA GLU A 138 -30.99 27.81 4.38
C GLU A 138 -31.00 26.48 5.15
N GLY A 139 -30.86 26.53 6.48
CA GLY A 139 -30.71 25.35 7.32
C GLY A 139 -29.29 24.77 7.40
N PHE A 140 -28.32 25.39 6.74
CA PHE A 140 -26.91 25.06 6.89
C PHE A 140 -26.19 26.12 7.74
N LYS A 141 -25.31 25.68 8.61
CA LYS A 141 -24.51 26.57 9.47
C LYS A 141 -23.03 26.38 9.17
N THR A 142 -22.33 27.48 8.86
CA THR A 142 -20.86 27.46 8.81
C THR A 142 -20.29 27.23 10.20
N ILE A 143 -19.39 26.31 10.35
CA ILE A 143 -18.75 25.93 11.62
C ILE A 143 -17.24 26.17 11.64
N ALA A 144 -16.60 26.37 10.48
CA ALA A 144 -15.20 26.80 10.39
C ALA A 144 -14.96 27.61 9.10
N SER A 145 -13.98 28.50 9.15
CA SER A 145 -13.48 29.29 8.00
C SER A 145 -11.96 29.37 8.04
N THR A 146 -11.34 29.68 6.90
CA THR A 146 -9.97 30.16 6.79
C THR A 146 -9.97 31.62 6.33
N ASP A 147 -8.81 32.24 6.28
CA ASP A 147 -8.69 33.62 5.79
C ASP A 147 -9.15 33.80 4.32
N LYS A 148 -9.11 32.68 3.54
CA LYS A 148 -9.47 32.69 2.12
C LYS A 148 -10.78 31.96 1.83
N VAL A 149 -11.16 30.96 2.62
CA VAL A 149 -12.35 30.13 2.44
C VAL A 149 -13.35 30.46 3.54
N ALA A 150 -14.39 31.19 3.21
CA ALA A 150 -15.43 31.59 4.16
C ALA A 150 -16.21 30.40 4.72
N ILE A 151 -16.34 29.30 3.95
CA ILE A 151 -17.08 28.11 4.32
C ILE A 151 -16.10 26.92 4.22
N ALA A 152 -15.17 26.79 5.19
CA ALA A 152 -14.24 25.68 5.26
C ALA A 152 -14.87 24.42 5.84
N ALA A 153 -15.89 24.58 6.70
CA ALA A 153 -16.72 23.50 7.19
C ALA A 153 -18.14 24.00 7.53
N TYR A 154 -19.11 23.11 7.37
CA TYR A 154 -20.50 23.37 7.70
C TYR A 154 -21.20 22.15 8.31
N GLN A 155 -22.35 22.38 8.94
CA GLN A 155 -23.31 21.37 9.38
C GLN A 155 -24.71 21.71 8.86
N ILE A 156 -25.52 20.69 8.54
CA ILE A 156 -26.96 20.84 8.34
C ILE A 156 -27.63 20.91 9.71
N GLU A 157 -28.31 21.99 10.06
CA GLU A 157 -28.94 22.19 11.37
C GLU A 157 -30.04 21.14 11.61
N GLY A 158 -30.05 20.56 12.77
CA GLY A 158 -31.00 19.51 13.14
C GLY A 158 -30.67 18.10 12.56
N GLU A 159 -29.62 17.98 11.74
CA GLU A 159 -29.22 16.73 11.12
C GLU A 159 -27.77 16.32 11.48
N LYS A 160 -27.51 15.03 11.36
CA LYS A 160 -26.15 14.48 11.55
C LYS A 160 -25.39 14.49 10.21
N VAL A 161 -25.31 15.65 9.57
CA VAL A 161 -24.65 15.82 8.27
C VAL A 161 -23.66 16.99 8.33
N TRP A 162 -22.42 16.72 7.99
CA TRP A 162 -21.32 17.69 7.99
C TRP A 162 -20.59 17.67 6.65
N GLY A 163 -20.00 18.80 6.30
CA GLY A 163 -19.07 18.91 5.19
C GLY A 163 -17.82 19.69 5.59
N VAL A 164 -16.65 19.20 5.16
CA VAL A 164 -15.37 19.89 5.30
C VAL A 164 -14.73 20.05 3.92
N GLN A 165 -14.29 21.27 3.58
CA GLN A 165 -13.68 21.56 2.28
C GLN A 165 -12.23 21.07 2.20
N PHE A 166 -11.55 20.94 3.34
CA PHE A 166 -10.19 20.47 3.47
C PHE A 166 -10.12 18.94 3.64
N HIS A 167 -8.90 18.40 3.59
CA HIS A 167 -8.62 16.98 3.69
C HIS A 167 -8.10 16.61 5.08
N PRO A 168 -8.96 16.15 6.01
CA PRO A 168 -8.52 15.74 7.36
C PRO A 168 -7.69 14.45 7.36
N GLU A 169 -7.78 13.64 6.30
CA GLU A 169 -7.09 12.35 6.17
C GLU A 169 -5.61 12.48 5.86
N VAL A 170 -5.16 13.61 5.31
CA VAL A 170 -3.75 13.78 4.91
C VAL A 170 -2.88 14.24 6.07
N TYR A 171 -1.61 13.87 6.06
CA TYR A 171 -0.63 14.18 7.12
C TYR A 171 -0.50 15.69 7.43
N HIS A 172 -0.69 16.54 6.43
CA HIS A 172 -0.56 17.99 6.57
C HIS A 172 -1.73 18.65 7.33
N SER A 173 -2.82 17.92 7.58
CA SER A 173 -3.88 18.34 8.49
C SER A 173 -3.55 17.86 9.89
N GLU A 174 -2.94 18.75 10.71
CA GLU A 174 -2.31 18.38 11.98
C GLU A 174 -3.26 17.69 12.97
N GLU A 175 -4.50 18.17 13.08
CA GLU A 175 -5.52 17.57 13.94
C GLU A 175 -6.61 16.82 13.15
N GLY A 176 -6.32 16.43 11.91
CA GLY A 176 -7.27 15.72 11.05
C GLY A 176 -7.73 14.38 11.64
N THR A 177 -6.85 13.63 12.29
CA THR A 177 -7.19 12.40 12.99
C THR A 177 -8.18 12.64 14.14
N LYS A 178 -8.05 13.77 14.85
CA LYS A 178 -8.97 14.12 15.92
C LYS A 178 -10.35 14.47 15.40
N LEU A 179 -10.43 15.22 14.28
CA LEU A 179 -11.69 15.50 13.59
C LEU A 179 -12.38 14.21 13.15
N LEU A 180 -11.64 13.29 12.51
CA LEU A 180 -12.16 11.99 12.10
C LEU A 180 -12.59 11.15 13.30
N SER A 181 -11.85 11.18 14.41
CA SER A 181 -12.25 10.53 15.67
C SER A 181 -13.57 11.10 16.21
N ASN A 182 -13.72 12.42 16.18
CA ASN A 182 -14.98 13.06 16.59
C ASN A 182 -16.17 12.56 15.75
N PHE A 183 -15.99 12.45 14.42
CA PHE A 183 -17.04 11.91 13.57
C PHE A 183 -17.29 10.43 13.82
N VAL A 184 -16.26 9.61 13.71
CA VAL A 184 -16.38 8.14 13.71
C VAL A 184 -16.75 7.62 15.10
N VAL A 185 -16.05 8.05 16.15
CA VAL A 185 -16.22 7.52 17.51
C VAL A 185 -17.33 8.24 18.26
N ASN A 186 -17.31 9.58 18.26
CA ASN A 186 -18.24 10.33 19.11
C ASN A 186 -19.62 10.54 18.45
N ILE A 187 -19.68 10.85 17.14
CA ILE A 187 -20.93 11.14 16.42
C ILE A 187 -21.59 9.86 15.93
N CYS A 188 -20.84 8.95 15.29
CA CYS A 188 -21.36 7.67 14.84
C CYS A 188 -21.47 6.63 15.95
N GLY A 189 -20.75 6.80 17.07
CA GLY A 189 -20.77 5.89 18.21
C GLY A 189 -20.07 4.56 17.95
N ALA A 190 -19.08 4.53 17.06
CA ALA A 190 -18.38 3.33 16.66
C ALA A 190 -17.66 2.65 17.83
N LYS A 191 -17.79 1.34 17.93
CA LYS A 191 -16.96 0.52 18.80
C LYS A 191 -15.55 0.43 18.21
N GLN A 192 -14.56 0.64 19.07
CA GLN A 192 -13.15 0.54 18.68
C GLN A 192 -12.63 -0.89 18.89
N ASP A 193 -13.29 -1.87 18.27
CA ASP A 193 -13.05 -3.31 18.46
C ASP A 193 -12.31 -3.97 17.27
N TRP A 194 -11.96 -3.19 16.24
CA TRP A 194 -11.15 -3.66 15.14
C TRP A 194 -9.67 -3.69 15.54
N SER A 195 -9.18 -4.86 15.89
CA SER A 195 -7.80 -5.08 16.34
C SER A 195 -7.17 -6.27 15.61
N ALA A 196 -5.82 -6.37 15.65
CA ALA A 196 -5.11 -7.51 15.09
C ALA A 196 -5.57 -8.84 15.75
N ALA A 197 -5.78 -8.85 17.05
CA ALA A 197 -6.24 -10.04 17.79
C ALA A 197 -7.65 -10.46 17.35
N SER A 198 -8.62 -9.52 17.33
CA SER A 198 -9.99 -9.81 16.91
C SER A 198 -10.06 -10.27 15.45
N PHE A 199 -9.25 -9.68 14.57
CA PHE A 199 -9.12 -10.11 13.18
C PHE A 199 -8.61 -11.54 13.06
N ILE A 200 -7.55 -11.90 13.80
CA ILE A 200 -6.98 -13.25 13.80
C ILE A 200 -8.01 -14.29 14.24
N GLU A 201 -8.68 -14.04 15.35
CA GLU A 201 -9.68 -14.97 15.90
C GLU A 201 -10.83 -15.21 14.91
N THR A 202 -11.41 -14.15 14.40
CA THR A 202 -12.52 -14.22 13.43
C THR A 202 -12.08 -14.91 12.15
N THR A 203 -10.96 -14.47 11.55
CA THR A 203 -10.47 -15.03 10.28
C THR A 203 -10.08 -16.49 10.40
N VAL A 204 -9.42 -16.90 11.50
CA VAL A 204 -9.08 -18.31 11.74
C VAL A 204 -10.34 -19.16 11.85
N ALA A 205 -11.39 -18.68 12.52
CA ALA A 205 -12.65 -19.40 12.64
C ALA A 205 -13.34 -19.56 11.26
N GLU A 206 -13.44 -18.46 10.49
CA GLU A 206 -14.01 -18.48 9.14
C GLU A 206 -13.24 -19.39 8.19
N LEU A 207 -11.89 -19.35 8.23
CA LEU A 207 -11.06 -20.23 7.41
C LEU A 207 -11.25 -21.71 7.76
N LYS A 208 -11.34 -22.05 9.04
CA LYS A 208 -11.62 -23.43 9.49
C LYS A 208 -12.97 -23.92 8.99
N GLU A 209 -14.00 -23.11 9.11
CA GLU A 209 -15.34 -23.47 8.65
C GLU A 209 -15.39 -23.64 7.12
N ARG A 210 -14.81 -22.68 6.37
CA ARG A 210 -14.86 -22.62 4.93
C ARG A 210 -14.01 -23.69 4.24
N ILE A 211 -12.82 -23.96 4.74
CA ILE A 211 -11.84 -24.88 4.15
C ILE A 211 -12.04 -26.30 4.68
N GLY A 212 -12.34 -26.46 5.96
CA GLY A 212 -12.49 -27.75 6.60
C GLY A 212 -11.20 -28.59 6.51
N ASN A 213 -11.34 -29.78 5.92
CA ASN A 213 -10.24 -30.73 5.73
C ASN A 213 -9.59 -30.65 4.34
N ASP A 214 -9.99 -29.69 3.52
CA ASP A 214 -9.43 -29.53 2.17
C ASP A 214 -7.97 -29.08 2.22
N LYS A 215 -7.20 -29.41 1.19
CA LYS A 215 -5.82 -28.96 1.05
C LYS A 215 -5.73 -27.64 0.33
N VAL A 216 -4.83 -26.80 0.81
CA VAL A 216 -4.55 -25.45 0.32
C VAL A 216 -3.10 -25.36 -0.14
N VAL A 217 -2.85 -24.75 -1.30
CA VAL A 217 -1.51 -24.32 -1.73
C VAL A 217 -1.41 -22.81 -1.67
N LEU A 218 -0.22 -22.32 -1.29
CA LEU A 218 0.11 -20.90 -1.22
C LEU A 218 1.47 -20.64 -1.86
N GLY A 219 1.53 -19.72 -2.83
CA GLY A 219 2.79 -19.19 -3.35
C GLY A 219 3.41 -18.19 -2.35
N LEU A 220 4.61 -18.48 -1.89
CA LEU A 220 5.39 -17.56 -1.06
C LEU A 220 6.29 -16.69 -1.94
N SER A 221 6.21 -15.38 -1.74
CA SER A 221 7.09 -14.41 -2.41
C SER A 221 8.28 -13.98 -1.55
N GLY A 222 8.37 -14.48 -0.31
CA GLY A 222 9.30 -13.97 0.69
C GLY A 222 8.91 -12.60 1.26
N GLY A 223 7.82 -12.00 0.79
CA GLY A 223 7.27 -10.74 1.30
C GLY A 223 6.41 -10.92 2.56
N VAL A 224 6.21 -9.83 3.30
CA VAL A 224 5.45 -9.86 4.56
C VAL A 224 4.02 -10.37 4.38
N ASP A 225 3.33 -10.00 3.29
CA ASP A 225 1.92 -10.35 3.10
C ASP A 225 1.73 -11.87 2.91
N SER A 226 2.49 -12.48 1.99
CA SER A 226 2.44 -13.92 1.79
C SER A 226 2.87 -14.70 3.04
N SER A 227 3.82 -14.17 3.81
CA SER A 227 4.26 -14.77 5.07
C SER A 227 3.18 -14.71 6.15
N VAL A 228 2.52 -13.58 6.33
CA VAL A 228 1.41 -13.43 7.30
C VAL A 228 0.22 -14.30 6.89
N ALA A 229 -0.11 -14.35 5.58
CA ALA A 229 -1.15 -15.24 5.07
C ALA A 229 -0.84 -16.72 5.36
N ALA A 230 0.42 -17.13 5.17
CA ALA A 230 0.87 -18.50 5.46
C ALA A 230 0.71 -18.86 6.95
N VAL A 231 1.19 -17.98 7.85
CA VAL A 231 1.10 -18.22 9.30
C VAL A 231 -0.36 -18.25 9.77
N LEU A 232 -1.20 -17.35 9.26
CA LEU A 232 -2.63 -17.30 9.59
C LEU A 232 -3.36 -18.57 9.12
N LEU A 233 -3.10 -19.00 7.88
CA LEU A 233 -3.64 -20.25 7.34
C LEU A 233 -3.12 -21.47 8.09
N ASN A 234 -1.83 -21.53 8.42
CA ASN A 234 -1.26 -22.62 9.21
C ASN A 234 -1.94 -22.74 10.57
N ARG A 235 -2.25 -21.60 11.22
CA ARG A 235 -3.01 -21.58 12.48
C ARG A 235 -4.44 -22.10 12.31
N ALA A 236 -5.06 -21.89 11.13
CA ALA A 236 -6.40 -22.34 10.83
C ALA A 236 -6.48 -23.83 10.47
N ILE A 237 -5.64 -24.30 9.54
CA ILE A 237 -5.74 -25.63 8.89
C ILE A 237 -4.51 -26.53 9.06
N GLY A 238 -3.46 -26.04 9.71
CA GLY A 238 -2.25 -26.82 10.03
C GLY A 238 -1.63 -27.48 8.81
N LYS A 239 -1.42 -28.77 8.87
CA LYS A 239 -0.74 -29.59 7.84
C LYS A 239 -1.45 -29.64 6.47
N ASN A 240 -2.70 -29.16 6.38
CA ASN A 240 -3.41 -29.08 5.11
C ASN A 240 -2.93 -27.89 4.25
N LEU A 241 -2.10 -27.00 4.80
CA LEU A 241 -1.41 -25.96 4.04
C LEU A 241 -0.08 -26.48 3.51
N THR A 242 0.15 -26.31 2.21
CA THR A 242 1.48 -26.46 1.60
C THR A 242 1.87 -25.15 0.93
N CYS A 243 3.00 -24.61 1.32
CA CYS A 243 3.57 -23.41 0.74
C CYS A 243 4.63 -23.76 -0.31
N ILE A 244 4.70 -23.00 -1.39
CA ILE A 244 5.71 -23.19 -2.45
C ILE A 244 6.51 -21.89 -2.55
N PHE A 245 7.83 -21.98 -2.38
CA PHE A 245 8.75 -20.85 -2.51
C PHE A 245 9.73 -21.11 -3.65
N VAL A 246 9.72 -20.25 -4.67
CA VAL A 246 10.49 -20.41 -5.90
C VAL A 246 11.71 -19.50 -5.89
N ASP A 247 12.89 -20.08 -6.09
CA ASP A 247 14.10 -19.35 -6.43
C ASP A 247 14.24 -19.21 -7.95
N HIS A 248 14.04 -18.01 -8.44
CA HIS A 248 14.25 -17.67 -9.84
C HIS A 248 15.70 -17.27 -10.18
N GLY A 249 16.60 -17.36 -9.20
CA GLY A 249 18.02 -17.03 -9.35
C GLY A 249 18.36 -15.54 -9.24
N MET A 250 17.36 -14.66 -9.05
CA MET A 250 17.54 -13.22 -8.92
C MET A 250 17.05 -12.68 -7.57
N LEU A 251 16.99 -13.56 -6.57
CA LEU A 251 16.80 -13.20 -5.16
C LEU A 251 18.05 -12.49 -4.62
N ARG A 252 17.93 -11.84 -3.46
CA ARG A 252 19.09 -11.30 -2.74
C ARG A 252 20.03 -12.40 -2.31
N LYS A 253 21.26 -12.05 -1.99
CA LYS A 253 22.27 -13.01 -1.51
C LYS A 253 21.76 -13.80 -0.32
N ASN A 254 21.88 -15.14 -0.41
CA ASN A 254 21.42 -16.10 0.59
C ASN A 254 19.92 -16.07 0.93
N GLU A 255 19.11 -15.26 0.25
CA GLU A 255 17.71 -15.06 0.58
C GLU A 255 16.90 -16.35 0.54
N PHE A 256 17.09 -17.19 -0.49
CA PHE A 256 16.36 -18.45 -0.61
C PHE A 256 16.54 -19.33 0.62
N ARG A 257 17.77 -19.50 1.06
CA ARG A 257 18.10 -20.32 2.24
C ARG A 257 17.57 -19.71 3.53
N ASN A 258 17.77 -18.40 3.70
CA ASN A 258 17.37 -17.70 4.93
C ASN A 258 15.84 -17.71 5.09
N VAL A 259 15.11 -17.46 4.01
CA VAL A 259 13.64 -17.46 4.02
C VAL A 259 13.08 -18.86 4.29
N LEU A 260 13.65 -19.90 3.70
CA LEU A 260 13.24 -21.29 4.01
C LEU A 260 13.47 -21.64 5.48
N HIS A 261 14.62 -21.26 6.04
CA HIS A 261 14.92 -21.47 7.45
C HIS A 261 13.93 -20.72 8.37
N ASP A 262 13.64 -19.46 8.07
CA ASP A 262 12.66 -18.66 8.83
C ASP A 262 11.27 -19.31 8.82
N TYR A 263 10.83 -19.81 7.68
CA TYR A 263 9.54 -20.49 7.55
C TYR A 263 9.50 -21.84 8.26
N GLU A 264 10.58 -22.58 8.25
CA GLU A 264 10.73 -23.82 9.03
C GLU A 264 10.59 -23.53 10.54
N CYS A 265 11.25 -22.47 11.02
CA CYS A 265 11.12 -22.02 12.42
C CYS A 265 9.68 -21.61 12.79
N LEU A 266 8.89 -21.13 11.82
CA LEU A 266 7.46 -20.83 12.00
C LEU A 266 6.54 -22.07 11.90
N GLY A 267 7.10 -23.25 11.70
CA GLY A 267 6.36 -24.52 11.58
C GLY A 267 5.55 -24.65 10.29
N LEU A 268 5.92 -23.93 9.23
CA LEU A 268 5.27 -24.00 7.93
C LEU A 268 5.78 -25.19 7.11
N ASN A 269 4.87 -25.85 6.39
CA ASN A 269 5.22 -26.86 5.40
C ASN A 269 5.57 -26.17 4.08
N VAL A 270 6.86 -26.00 3.77
CA VAL A 270 7.33 -25.24 2.60
C VAL A 270 8.13 -26.12 1.66
N ILE A 271 7.75 -26.11 0.38
CA ILE A 271 8.51 -26.70 -0.72
C ILE A 271 9.34 -25.58 -1.35
N GLY A 272 10.67 -25.64 -1.18
CA GLY A 272 11.61 -24.75 -1.86
C GLY A 272 11.99 -25.31 -3.23
N VAL A 273 11.83 -24.50 -4.29
CA VAL A 273 12.08 -24.91 -5.67
C VAL A 273 13.16 -24.03 -6.28
N ASP A 274 14.33 -24.60 -6.59
CA ASP A 274 15.35 -23.91 -7.39
C ASP A 274 15.02 -24.03 -8.88
N ALA A 275 14.44 -22.99 -9.45
CA ALA A 275 14.15 -22.85 -10.87
C ALA A 275 15.12 -21.92 -11.60
N SER A 276 16.22 -21.52 -10.96
CA SER A 276 17.16 -20.51 -11.46
C SER A 276 17.64 -20.80 -12.89
N LYS A 277 17.90 -22.05 -13.23
CA LYS A 277 18.34 -22.45 -14.59
C LYS A 277 17.31 -22.11 -15.66
N LYS A 278 16.03 -22.37 -15.40
CA LYS A 278 14.91 -22.07 -16.29
C LYS A 278 14.81 -20.56 -16.54
N PHE A 279 14.78 -19.77 -15.48
CA PHE A 279 14.65 -18.32 -15.59
C PHE A 279 15.83 -17.68 -16.32
N PHE A 280 17.06 -18.05 -16.02
CA PHE A 280 18.24 -17.53 -16.75
C PHE A 280 18.20 -17.88 -18.24
N SER A 281 17.74 -19.08 -18.60
CA SER A 281 17.61 -19.48 -20.01
C SER A 281 16.54 -18.67 -20.74
N GLU A 282 15.40 -18.42 -20.10
CA GLU A 282 14.28 -17.65 -20.70
C GLU A 282 14.58 -16.14 -20.80
N LEU A 283 15.48 -15.62 -19.93
CA LEU A 283 15.88 -14.22 -19.89
C LEU A 283 17.14 -13.91 -20.74
N GLU A 284 17.75 -14.92 -21.36
CA GLU A 284 18.95 -14.72 -22.17
C GLU A 284 18.73 -13.70 -23.29
N GLY A 285 19.55 -12.63 -23.33
CA GLY A 285 19.47 -11.55 -24.32
C GLY A 285 18.25 -10.62 -24.17
N VAL A 286 17.43 -10.76 -23.12
CA VAL A 286 16.27 -9.89 -22.89
C VAL A 286 16.71 -8.64 -22.14
N THR A 287 16.52 -7.47 -22.79
CA THR A 287 16.89 -6.16 -22.24
C THR A 287 15.71 -5.26 -21.91
N ASP A 288 14.53 -5.51 -22.51
CA ASP A 288 13.32 -4.73 -22.29
C ASP A 288 12.71 -5.03 -20.91
N PRO A 289 12.47 -4.02 -20.06
CA PRO A 289 11.97 -4.22 -18.70
C PRO A 289 10.63 -4.91 -18.62
N GLU A 290 9.68 -4.55 -19.49
CA GLU A 290 8.34 -5.16 -19.49
C GLU A 290 8.38 -6.62 -19.94
N ARG A 291 9.25 -6.92 -20.89
CA ARG A 291 9.47 -8.30 -21.34
C ARG A 291 10.11 -9.15 -20.23
N LYS A 292 11.10 -8.60 -19.49
CA LYS A 292 11.66 -9.26 -18.29
C LYS A 292 10.56 -9.61 -17.29
N ARG A 293 9.72 -8.62 -16.94
CA ARG A 293 8.60 -8.81 -15.99
C ARG A 293 7.63 -9.88 -16.43
N LYS A 294 7.25 -9.89 -17.72
CA LYS A 294 6.34 -10.89 -18.29
C LYS A 294 6.91 -12.31 -18.27
N ILE A 295 8.19 -12.47 -18.64
CA ILE A 295 8.86 -13.77 -18.61
C ILE A 295 8.94 -14.29 -17.18
N ILE A 296 9.37 -13.46 -16.23
CA ILE A 296 9.50 -13.85 -14.84
C ILE A 296 8.13 -14.18 -14.24
N GLY A 297 7.13 -13.35 -14.48
CA GLY A 297 5.76 -13.59 -14.00
C GLY A 297 5.18 -14.91 -14.55
N LYS A 298 5.34 -15.17 -15.85
CA LYS A 298 4.92 -16.42 -16.45
C LYS A 298 5.69 -17.62 -15.89
N GLY A 299 7.02 -17.50 -15.78
CA GLY A 299 7.87 -18.55 -15.22
C GLY A 299 7.47 -18.95 -13.80
N PHE A 300 7.10 -17.97 -12.95
CA PHE A 300 6.56 -18.25 -11.61
C PHE A 300 5.27 -19.06 -11.66
N ILE A 301 4.33 -18.66 -12.54
CA ILE A 301 3.06 -19.37 -12.71
C ILE A 301 3.31 -20.81 -13.15
N ASP A 302 4.18 -21.03 -14.14
CA ASP A 302 4.47 -22.35 -14.68
C ASP A 302 5.12 -23.26 -13.62
N VAL A 303 6.12 -22.76 -12.87
CA VAL A 303 6.78 -23.52 -11.80
C VAL A 303 5.82 -23.81 -10.65
N PHE A 304 5.00 -22.84 -10.26
CA PHE A 304 4.01 -23.02 -9.20
C PHE A 304 2.97 -24.08 -9.61
N ASP A 305 2.47 -24.01 -10.83
CA ASP A 305 1.51 -24.98 -11.40
C ASP A 305 2.08 -26.41 -11.40
N GLU A 306 3.32 -26.58 -11.88
CA GLU A 306 4.03 -27.86 -11.89
C GLU A 306 4.15 -28.45 -10.47
N GLU A 307 4.50 -27.65 -9.47
CA GLU A 307 4.66 -28.14 -8.08
C GLU A 307 3.30 -28.38 -7.40
N ALA A 308 2.32 -27.53 -7.65
CA ALA A 308 0.98 -27.71 -7.09
C ALA A 308 0.30 -29.00 -7.59
N HIS A 309 0.53 -29.39 -8.86
CA HIS A 309 0.02 -30.64 -9.41
C HIS A 309 0.60 -31.92 -8.79
N LYS A 310 1.79 -31.83 -8.18
CA LYS A 310 2.39 -32.95 -7.43
C LYS A 310 1.69 -33.22 -6.09
N ILE A 311 0.93 -32.23 -5.59
CA ILE A 311 0.21 -32.33 -4.32
C ILE A 311 -1.20 -32.86 -4.60
N LYS A 312 -1.49 -34.07 -4.15
CA LYS A 312 -2.78 -34.72 -4.37
C LYS A 312 -3.94 -34.00 -3.64
N ASP A 313 -5.09 -33.90 -4.29
CA ASP A 313 -6.34 -33.42 -3.70
C ASP A 313 -6.32 -31.96 -3.21
N VAL A 314 -5.55 -31.10 -3.87
CA VAL A 314 -5.59 -29.64 -3.62
C VAL A 314 -6.89 -29.07 -4.17
N LYS A 315 -7.61 -28.29 -3.36
CA LYS A 315 -8.86 -27.64 -3.76
C LYS A 315 -8.83 -26.13 -3.69
N TRP A 316 -7.82 -25.56 -2.99
CA TRP A 316 -7.74 -24.13 -2.74
C TRP A 316 -6.37 -23.57 -3.11
N LEU A 317 -6.40 -22.40 -3.76
CA LEU A 317 -5.23 -21.53 -3.95
C LEU A 317 -5.36 -20.36 -2.98
N ALA A 318 -4.37 -20.19 -2.11
CA ALA A 318 -4.30 -19.02 -1.24
C ALA A 318 -3.39 -17.95 -1.84
N GLN A 319 -3.76 -16.68 -1.63
CA GLN A 319 -3.00 -15.50 -2.05
C GLN A 319 -2.91 -14.49 -0.92
N GLY A 320 -1.79 -13.76 -0.89
CA GLY A 320 -1.54 -12.68 0.07
C GLY A 320 -2.11 -11.33 -0.38
N THR A 321 -3.23 -11.33 -1.12
CA THR A 321 -3.92 -10.11 -1.55
C THR A 321 -4.34 -9.28 -0.34
N ILE A 322 -4.07 -7.98 -0.38
CA ILE A 322 -4.42 -7.03 0.68
C ILE A 322 -5.50 -6.04 0.19
N TYR A 323 -6.05 -5.26 1.11
CA TYR A 323 -7.19 -4.40 0.82
C TYR A 323 -6.95 -3.36 -0.29
N PRO A 324 -5.80 -2.68 -0.37
CA PRO A 324 -5.49 -1.80 -1.49
C PRO A 324 -5.54 -2.49 -2.87
N ASP A 325 -5.09 -3.73 -2.98
CA ASP A 325 -5.14 -4.50 -4.23
C ASP A 325 -6.60 -4.75 -4.67
N CYS A 326 -7.49 -5.00 -3.71
CA CYS A 326 -8.92 -5.18 -3.96
C CYS A 326 -9.59 -3.89 -4.46
N ILE A 327 -9.25 -2.74 -3.85
CA ILE A 327 -9.82 -1.44 -4.22
C ILE A 327 -9.33 -1.02 -5.62
N GLU A 328 -8.04 -1.17 -5.89
CA GLU A 328 -7.45 -0.85 -7.20
C GLU A 328 -8.07 -1.68 -8.34
N SER A 329 -8.45 -2.93 -8.08
CA SER A 329 -9.15 -3.78 -9.04
C SER A 329 -10.60 -3.35 -9.31
N LEU A 330 -11.22 -2.62 -8.38
CA LEU A 330 -12.59 -2.07 -8.48
C LEU A 330 -12.62 -0.62 -9.00
N SER A 331 -11.50 -0.10 -9.49
CA SER A 331 -11.33 1.29 -9.92
C SER A 331 -12.49 1.78 -10.80
N ILE A 332 -13.10 2.88 -10.38
CA ILE A 332 -14.25 3.54 -11.03
C ILE A 332 -13.87 4.07 -12.43
N THR A 333 -12.59 4.37 -12.65
CA THR A 333 -12.09 4.95 -13.91
C THR A 333 -11.77 3.92 -14.99
N GLY A 334 -11.90 2.62 -14.71
CA GLY A 334 -11.67 1.54 -15.69
C GLY A 334 -10.20 1.35 -16.09
N THR A 335 -9.29 2.13 -15.55
CA THR A 335 -7.85 1.93 -15.73
C THR A 335 -7.35 0.96 -14.67
N VAL A 336 -7.21 -0.31 -15.04
CA VAL A 336 -6.51 -1.31 -14.22
C VAL A 336 -5.04 -0.91 -14.14
N ILE A 337 -4.65 -0.24 -13.05
CA ILE A 337 -3.30 0.30 -12.87
C ILE A 337 -2.29 -0.80 -12.51
N LYS A 338 -2.74 -1.95 -11.98
CA LYS A 338 -1.88 -3.08 -11.62
C LYS A 338 -2.49 -4.42 -11.99
N SER A 339 -2.06 -4.96 -13.12
CA SER A 339 -2.31 -6.35 -13.52
C SER A 339 -1.33 -7.35 -12.88
N HIS A 340 -0.41 -6.89 -12.01
CA HIS A 340 0.81 -7.64 -11.65
C HIS A 340 0.73 -8.43 -10.33
N HIS A 341 -0.30 -8.25 -9.53
CA HIS A 341 -0.45 -8.96 -8.25
C HIS A 341 -1.40 -10.17 -8.32
N ASN A 342 -2.23 -10.25 -9.35
CA ASN A 342 -3.05 -11.43 -9.57
C ASN A 342 -2.28 -12.43 -10.42
N VAL A 343 -2.07 -13.62 -9.89
CA VAL A 343 -1.75 -14.82 -10.66
C VAL A 343 -2.99 -15.16 -11.50
N GLY A 344 -3.40 -14.16 -12.30
CA GLY A 344 -4.62 -14.21 -13.10
C GLY A 344 -4.57 -15.39 -14.06
N GLY A 345 -5.52 -16.30 -13.93
CA GLY A 345 -5.63 -17.49 -14.74
C GLY A 345 -5.21 -18.80 -14.05
N LEU A 346 -4.43 -18.78 -12.94
CA LEU A 346 -4.12 -20.01 -12.20
C LEU A 346 -5.37 -20.69 -11.62
N PRO A 347 -6.30 -19.98 -10.93
CA PRO A 347 -7.51 -20.62 -10.41
C PRO A 347 -8.36 -21.27 -11.48
N GLU A 348 -8.51 -20.62 -12.63
CA GLU A 348 -9.28 -21.15 -13.76
C GLU A 348 -8.59 -22.36 -14.39
N LYS A 349 -7.28 -22.30 -14.61
CA LYS A 349 -6.50 -23.37 -15.21
C LYS A 349 -6.45 -24.62 -14.34
N MET A 350 -6.37 -24.45 -13.00
CA MET A 350 -6.30 -25.52 -12.02
C MET A 350 -7.66 -25.93 -11.44
N ASN A 351 -8.72 -25.20 -11.73
CA ASN A 351 -10.05 -25.38 -11.14
C ASN A 351 -10.05 -25.30 -9.61
N LEU A 352 -9.20 -24.41 -9.03
CA LEU A 352 -9.05 -24.21 -7.59
C LEU A 352 -9.94 -23.05 -7.10
N LYS A 353 -10.43 -23.19 -5.87
CA LYS A 353 -11.13 -22.10 -5.18
C LYS A 353 -10.10 -21.11 -4.64
N LEU A 354 -10.39 -19.80 -4.72
CA LEU A 354 -9.51 -18.75 -4.22
C LEU A 354 -9.73 -18.49 -2.73
N CYS A 355 -8.64 -18.35 -1.99
CA CYS A 355 -8.61 -17.98 -0.58
C CYS A 355 -7.67 -16.78 -0.36
N GLU A 356 -8.20 -15.65 0.11
CA GLU A 356 -7.48 -14.40 0.33
C GLU A 356 -7.66 -13.92 1.78
N PRO A 357 -6.89 -14.48 2.72
CA PRO A 357 -7.12 -14.23 4.15
C PRO A 357 -6.85 -12.79 4.59
N LEU A 358 -6.09 -12.01 3.81
CA LEU A 358 -5.69 -10.64 4.16
C LEU A 358 -6.44 -9.56 3.38
N ARG A 359 -7.42 -9.91 2.56
CA ARG A 359 -8.11 -8.99 1.64
C ARG A 359 -8.80 -7.79 2.31
N LEU A 360 -9.01 -7.84 3.62
CA LEU A 360 -9.62 -6.76 4.39
C LEU A 360 -8.60 -5.84 5.08
N LEU A 361 -7.29 -6.14 4.99
CA LEU A 361 -6.24 -5.44 5.73
C LEU A 361 -5.45 -4.48 4.86
N PHE A 362 -5.18 -3.29 5.40
CA PHE A 362 -4.12 -2.43 4.88
C PHE A 362 -2.72 -2.98 5.25
N LYS A 363 -1.68 -2.51 4.57
CA LYS A 363 -0.31 -3.00 4.74
C LYS A 363 0.23 -2.90 6.16
N ASP A 364 -0.09 -1.82 6.86
CA ASP A 364 0.28 -1.60 8.26
C ASP A 364 -0.48 -2.54 9.20
N GLU A 365 -1.75 -2.85 8.90
CA GLU A 365 -2.55 -3.82 9.63
C GLU A 365 -1.98 -5.24 9.46
N VAL A 366 -1.55 -5.62 8.24
CA VAL A 366 -0.87 -6.90 7.99
C VAL A 366 0.36 -7.04 8.89
N ARG A 367 1.17 -5.98 9.02
CA ARG A 367 2.34 -6.00 9.93
C ARG A 367 1.94 -6.12 11.39
N ARG A 368 0.85 -5.48 11.83
CA ARG A 368 0.31 -5.64 13.20
C ARG A 368 -0.16 -7.06 13.45
N VAL A 369 -0.88 -7.65 12.49
CA VAL A 369 -1.32 -9.06 12.55
C VAL A 369 -0.11 -10.00 12.59
N GLY A 370 0.94 -9.76 11.80
CA GLY A 370 2.18 -10.54 11.84
C GLY A 370 2.84 -10.54 13.23
N ARG A 371 2.89 -9.36 13.91
CA ARG A 371 3.41 -9.28 15.29
C ARG A 371 2.54 -10.05 16.28
N GLU A 372 1.23 -9.90 16.19
CA GLU A 372 0.28 -10.61 17.06
C GLU A 372 0.33 -12.13 16.85
N LEU A 373 0.67 -12.58 15.65
CA LEU A 373 0.95 -13.99 15.34
C LEU A 373 2.31 -14.48 15.85
N GLY A 374 3.14 -13.61 16.43
CA GLY A 374 4.46 -13.93 16.96
C GLY A 374 5.55 -14.08 15.89
N MET A 375 5.36 -13.50 14.71
CA MET A 375 6.37 -13.55 13.66
C MET A 375 7.61 -12.70 14.00
N PRO A 376 8.82 -13.13 13.62
CA PRO A 376 10.04 -12.37 13.85
C PRO A 376 10.02 -10.98 13.19
N GLU A 377 10.51 -9.96 13.90
CA GLU A 377 10.52 -8.58 13.41
C GLU A 377 11.29 -8.40 12.09
N HIS A 378 12.34 -9.17 11.84
CA HIS A 378 13.09 -9.08 10.59
C HIS A 378 12.27 -9.49 9.35
N LEU A 379 11.26 -10.37 9.50
CA LEU A 379 10.31 -10.70 8.43
C LEU A 379 9.25 -9.60 8.28
N ILE A 380 8.77 -9.03 9.39
CA ILE A 380 7.70 -8.02 9.41
C ILE A 380 8.19 -6.67 8.88
N ARG A 381 9.42 -6.26 9.27
CA ARG A 381 10.04 -4.98 8.88
C ARG A 381 10.80 -5.04 7.58
N ARG A 382 10.73 -6.16 6.87
CA ARG A 382 11.42 -6.30 5.60
C ARG A 382 10.99 -5.19 4.63
N HIS A 383 12.00 -4.56 4.00
CA HIS A 383 11.75 -3.61 2.92
C HIS A 383 10.96 -4.28 1.79
N PRO A 384 10.08 -3.55 1.09
CA PRO A 384 9.50 -4.05 -0.14
C PRO A 384 10.59 -4.52 -1.10
N PHE A 385 10.34 -5.65 -1.74
CA PHE A 385 11.23 -6.19 -2.75
C PHE A 385 10.38 -6.60 -3.96
N PRO A 386 10.74 -6.17 -5.18
CA PRO A 386 9.90 -6.42 -6.35
C PRO A 386 9.82 -7.90 -6.67
N GLY A 387 8.69 -8.37 -7.22
CA GLY A 387 8.50 -9.76 -7.61
C GLY A 387 9.58 -10.29 -8.57
N PRO A 388 10.01 -9.52 -9.60
CA PRO A 388 11.13 -9.91 -10.46
C PRO A 388 12.51 -9.91 -9.77
N GLY A 389 12.59 -9.56 -8.51
CA GLY A 389 13.83 -9.55 -7.75
C GLY A 389 14.86 -8.56 -8.29
N LEU A 390 16.11 -8.96 -8.31
CA LEU A 390 17.22 -8.14 -8.82
C LEU A 390 17.18 -7.95 -10.35
N ALA A 391 16.31 -8.66 -11.07
CA ALA A 391 16.21 -8.53 -12.53
C ALA A 391 15.88 -7.09 -12.99
N VAL A 392 15.04 -6.38 -12.22
CA VAL A 392 14.67 -4.97 -12.49
C VAL A 392 15.67 -3.95 -11.94
N ARG A 393 16.78 -4.44 -11.40
CA ARG A 393 17.91 -3.65 -10.92
C ARG A 393 19.19 -3.90 -11.72
N ILE A 394 19.11 -4.74 -12.77
CA ILE A 394 20.17 -4.95 -13.76
C ILE A 394 19.69 -4.33 -15.06
N LEU A 395 20.17 -3.14 -15.36
CA LEU A 395 19.83 -2.46 -16.61
C LEU A 395 20.49 -3.18 -17.79
N GLY A 396 19.67 -3.59 -18.76
CA GLY A 396 20.10 -4.39 -19.91
C GLY A 396 19.88 -5.90 -19.70
N ASP A 397 20.68 -6.73 -20.33
CA ASP A 397 20.59 -8.20 -20.26
C ASP A 397 21.01 -8.75 -18.91
N ILE A 398 20.42 -9.88 -18.52
CA ILE A 398 20.66 -10.53 -17.23
C ILE A 398 21.59 -11.72 -17.43
N THR A 399 22.71 -11.75 -16.70
CA THR A 399 23.64 -12.88 -16.64
C THR A 399 23.90 -13.29 -15.19
N ARG A 400 24.35 -14.54 -14.98
CA ARG A 400 24.72 -15.01 -13.63
C ARG A 400 25.80 -14.13 -13.00
N GLU A 401 26.82 -13.73 -13.76
CA GLU A 401 27.89 -12.83 -13.33
C GLU A 401 27.32 -11.50 -12.83
N LYS A 402 26.41 -10.85 -13.60
CA LYS A 402 25.81 -9.58 -13.22
C LYS A 402 24.95 -9.70 -11.97
N VAL A 403 24.20 -10.81 -11.84
CA VAL A 403 23.41 -11.07 -10.65
C VAL A 403 24.31 -11.25 -9.42
N GLU A 404 25.40 -12.00 -9.52
CA GLU A 404 26.36 -12.19 -8.42
C GLU A 404 27.02 -10.88 -7.99
N ILE A 405 27.45 -10.05 -8.95
CA ILE A 405 27.99 -8.72 -8.68
C ILE A 405 26.95 -7.89 -7.90
N LEU A 406 25.72 -7.86 -8.39
CA LEU A 406 24.65 -7.07 -7.76
C LEU A 406 24.25 -7.60 -6.40
N GLN A 407 24.17 -8.94 -6.22
CA GLN A 407 23.92 -9.57 -4.92
C GLN A 407 24.96 -9.17 -3.88
N ASN A 408 26.24 -9.16 -4.25
CA ASN A 408 27.32 -8.81 -3.33
C ASN A 408 27.29 -7.32 -2.99
N ALA A 409 27.04 -6.43 -3.96
CA ALA A 409 26.93 -5.00 -3.72
C ALA A 409 25.70 -4.64 -2.87
N ASP A 410 24.54 -5.27 -3.16
CA ASP A 410 23.30 -5.07 -2.41
C ASP A 410 23.41 -5.56 -0.96
N ASP A 411 24.06 -6.70 -0.75
CA ASP A 411 24.32 -7.25 0.59
C ASP A 411 25.14 -6.28 1.46
N ILE A 412 26.22 -5.71 0.90
CA ILE A 412 27.03 -4.70 1.59
C ILE A 412 26.21 -3.46 1.95
N PHE A 413 25.38 -2.97 1.05
CA PHE A 413 24.57 -1.79 1.28
C PHE A 413 23.49 -2.04 2.34
N ILE A 414 22.74 -3.13 2.21
CA ILE A 414 21.67 -3.49 3.14
C ILE A 414 22.20 -3.81 4.53
N GLN A 415 23.32 -4.55 4.63
CA GLN A 415 23.94 -4.83 5.91
C GLN A 415 24.49 -3.55 6.53
N GLY A 416 25.10 -2.69 5.74
CA GLY A 416 25.56 -1.38 6.20
C GLY A 416 24.43 -0.53 6.79
N LEU A 417 23.25 -0.50 6.15
CA LEU A 417 22.07 0.19 6.71
C LEU A 417 21.66 -0.36 8.07
N ARG A 418 21.76 -1.68 8.28
CA ARG A 418 21.47 -2.33 9.57
C ARG A 418 22.53 -1.96 10.63
N ASP A 419 23.80 -2.07 10.29
CA ASP A 419 24.92 -1.80 11.20
C ASP A 419 24.93 -0.34 11.69
N TRP A 420 24.45 0.59 10.87
CA TRP A 420 24.33 2.01 11.22
C TRP A 420 22.95 2.41 11.75
N ASN A 421 22.06 1.47 12.03
CA ASN A 421 20.68 1.72 12.48
C ASN A 421 19.89 2.67 11.56
N LEU A 422 20.12 2.54 10.25
CA LEU A 422 19.45 3.32 9.20
C LEU A 422 18.37 2.51 8.48
N TYR A 423 18.37 1.18 8.62
CA TYR A 423 17.44 0.30 7.89
C TYR A 423 15.98 0.67 8.10
N ASP A 424 15.57 0.86 9.35
CA ASP A 424 14.19 1.21 9.70
C ASP A 424 13.81 2.68 9.39
N LYS A 425 14.78 3.53 9.06
CA LYS A 425 14.57 4.93 8.67
C LYS A 425 14.30 5.07 7.17
N VAL A 426 14.47 4.01 6.42
CA VAL A 426 14.32 3.96 4.96
C VAL A 426 13.16 3.05 4.63
N TRP A 427 12.29 3.46 3.72
CA TRP A 427 11.15 2.65 3.29
C TRP A 427 11.57 1.49 2.38
N GLN A 428 12.50 1.77 1.45
CA GLN A 428 13.08 0.78 0.53
C GLN A 428 14.49 1.20 0.17
N ALA A 429 15.39 0.22 0.08
CA ALA A 429 16.76 0.41 -0.38
C ALA A 429 17.23 -0.74 -1.27
N GLY A 430 18.17 -0.46 -2.15
CA GLY A 430 18.81 -1.44 -3.01
C GLY A 430 19.91 -0.83 -3.86
N VAL A 431 20.62 -1.71 -4.55
CA VAL A 431 21.67 -1.35 -5.50
C VAL A 431 21.18 -1.65 -6.91
N ILE A 432 21.52 -0.79 -7.86
CA ILE A 432 21.23 -0.93 -9.29
C ILE A 432 22.56 -1.11 -10.03
N LEU A 433 22.65 -2.15 -10.87
CA LEU A 433 23.81 -2.36 -11.75
C LEU A 433 23.59 -1.61 -13.06
N LEU A 434 24.47 -0.62 -13.32
CA LEU A 434 24.38 0.20 -14.51
C LEU A 434 25.03 -0.49 -15.72
N PRO A 435 24.53 -0.27 -16.95
CA PRO A 435 25.05 -0.90 -18.18
C PRO A 435 26.31 -0.21 -18.71
N VAL A 436 26.98 0.58 -17.89
CA VAL A 436 28.17 1.35 -18.26
C VAL A 436 29.41 0.81 -17.55
N GLN A 437 30.53 0.84 -18.25
CA GLN A 437 31.85 0.62 -17.69
C GLN A 437 32.57 1.95 -17.54
N SER A 438 33.24 2.13 -16.42
CA SER A 438 34.03 3.34 -16.17
C SER A 438 35.51 3.02 -16.01
N VAL A 439 36.32 4.00 -16.35
CA VAL A 439 37.77 3.92 -16.11
C VAL A 439 38.03 4.06 -14.63
N GLY A 440 38.80 3.16 -14.05
CA GLY A 440 39.34 3.21 -12.71
C GLY A 440 40.84 3.02 -12.69
N VAL A 441 41.46 3.30 -11.56
CA VAL A 441 42.87 2.98 -11.30
C VAL A 441 42.88 2.15 -10.01
N MET A 442 43.28 0.90 -10.11
CA MET A 442 43.37 -0.01 -8.97
C MET A 442 44.81 -0.59 -8.94
N GLY A 443 45.55 -0.29 -7.89
CA GLY A 443 46.97 -0.41 -7.94
C GLY A 443 47.51 0.55 -9.00
N ASP A 444 48.57 0.21 -9.68
CA ASP A 444 49.17 1.06 -10.73
C ASP A 444 48.60 0.79 -12.14
N GLU A 445 47.48 0.05 -12.24
CA GLU A 445 46.85 -0.36 -13.49
C GLU A 445 45.48 0.33 -13.72
N ARG A 446 45.19 0.62 -15.03
CA ARG A 446 43.86 1.06 -15.44
C ARG A 446 42.88 -0.12 -15.45
N THR A 447 41.72 0.06 -14.84
CA THR A 447 40.62 -0.90 -14.88
C THR A 447 39.43 -0.34 -15.64
N TYR A 448 38.66 -1.24 -16.28
CA TYR A 448 37.39 -0.92 -16.94
C TYR A 448 36.33 -1.82 -16.31
N GLU A 449 35.63 -1.31 -15.29
CA GLU A 449 34.66 -2.07 -14.55
C GLU A 449 33.33 -1.31 -14.47
N ARG A 450 32.29 -1.98 -13.96
CA ARG A 450 30.94 -1.46 -13.94
C ARG A 450 30.76 -0.40 -12.87
N ALA A 451 29.75 0.45 -13.10
CA ALA A 451 29.23 1.36 -12.07
C ALA A 451 27.96 0.80 -11.45
N VAL A 452 27.74 1.09 -10.19
CA VAL A 452 26.49 0.82 -9.47
C VAL A 452 25.90 2.10 -8.92
N ALA A 453 24.56 2.17 -8.85
CA ALA A 453 23.84 3.22 -8.17
C ALA A 453 23.18 2.68 -6.89
N LEU A 454 23.43 3.35 -5.77
CA LEU A 454 22.69 3.12 -4.52
C LEU A 454 21.37 3.89 -4.60
N ARG A 455 20.28 3.25 -4.26
CA ARG A 455 18.96 3.85 -4.16
C ARG A 455 18.40 3.60 -2.77
N ALA A 456 18.03 4.65 -2.05
CA ALA A 456 17.29 4.56 -0.81
C ALA A 456 16.23 5.66 -0.78
N VAL A 457 15.01 5.30 -0.42
CA VAL A 457 13.88 6.23 -0.41
C VAL A 457 13.11 6.17 0.90
N THR A 458 12.53 7.31 1.27
CA THR A 458 11.52 7.45 2.31
C THR A 458 10.16 7.60 1.66
N SER A 459 9.14 6.95 2.19
CA SER A 459 7.77 7.03 1.72
C SER A 459 6.81 6.59 2.82
N THR A 460 5.56 7.04 2.76
CA THR A 460 4.47 6.56 3.61
C THR A 460 3.54 5.59 2.90
N ASP A 461 3.38 5.74 1.60
CA ASP A 461 2.34 5.07 0.80
C ASP A 461 2.84 4.47 -0.52
N ALA A 462 4.11 4.64 -0.86
CA ALA A 462 4.74 4.29 -2.13
C ALA A 462 4.22 5.08 -3.37
N MET A 463 3.21 5.93 -3.22
CA MET A 463 2.71 6.78 -4.32
C MET A 463 3.66 7.93 -4.56
N THR A 464 4.12 8.56 -3.48
CA THR A 464 5.18 9.56 -3.47
C THR A 464 6.35 9.05 -2.65
N ALA A 465 7.57 9.37 -3.08
CA ALA A 465 8.78 9.02 -2.35
C ALA A 465 9.83 10.10 -2.51
N ASP A 466 10.57 10.33 -1.45
CA ASP A 466 11.74 11.18 -1.51
C ASP A 466 13.01 10.34 -1.32
N TRP A 467 14.15 10.79 -1.85
CA TRP A 467 15.40 10.11 -1.60
C TRP A 467 15.81 10.25 -0.13
N ALA A 468 16.39 9.20 0.44
CA ALA A 468 16.80 9.21 1.84
C ALA A 468 18.10 10.00 2.03
N HIS A 469 18.10 10.97 2.96
CA HIS A 469 19.30 11.74 3.34
C HIS A 469 20.21 10.90 4.25
N LEU A 470 20.95 9.98 3.65
CA LEU A 470 21.91 9.14 4.37
C LEU A 470 23.18 9.95 4.74
N PRO A 471 23.82 9.67 5.89
CA PRO A 471 25.07 10.34 6.28
C PRO A 471 26.17 10.16 5.23
N TYR A 472 26.93 11.20 4.93
CA TYR A 472 28.01 11.13 3.95
C TYR A 472 29.10 10.12 4.32
N GLU A 473 29.41 9.99 5.62
CA GLU A 473 30.36 9.00 6.15
C GLU A 473 29.89 7.57 5.88
N PHE A 474 28.57 7.33 6.01
CA PHE A 474 27.98 6.05 5.68
C PHE A 474 28.11 5.76 4.18
N LEU A 475 27.76 6.72 3.32
CA LEU A 475 27.88 6.55 1.85
C LEU A 475 29.34 6.33 1.45
N ALA A 476 30.28 7.04 2.03
CA ALA A 476 31.71 6.86 1.79
C ALA A 476 32.18 5.46 2.19
N LYS A 477 31.75 4.98 3.38
CA LYS A 477 32.10 3.65 3.86
C LYS A 477 31.54 2.56 2.92
N VAL A 478 30.25 2.64 2.57
CA VAL A 478 29.61 1.65 1.68
C VAL A 478 30.27 1.65 0.31
N SER A 479 30.57 2.82 -0.26
CA SER A 479 31.27 2.95 -1.53
C SER A 479 32.64 2.26 -1.48
N ASN A 480 33.44 2.51 -0.44
CA ASN A 480 34.71 1.85 -0.27
C ASN A 480 34.58 0.33 -0.11
N ASP A 481 33.62 -0.13 0.69
CA ASP A 481 33.38 -1.55 0.90
C ASP A 481 32.98 -2.26 -0.39
N ILE A 482 32.10 -1.66 -1.22
CA ILE A 482 31.68 -2.22 -2.49
C ILE A 482 32.87 -2.32 -3.45
N ILE A 483 33.61 -1.23 -3.64
CA ILE A 483 34.75 -1.19 -4.59
C ILE A 483 35.84 -2.18 -4.17
N ASN A 484 36.11 -2.35 -2.89
CA ASN A 484 37.16 -3.24 -2.42
C ASN A 484 36.75 -4.72 -2.35
N LYS A 485 35.47 -5.02 -2.18
CA LYS A 485 34.99 -6.40 -1.93
C LYS A 485 34.25 -7.02 -3.12
N VAL A 486 33.73 -6.20 -4.05
CA VAL A 486 32.96 -6.67 -5.20
C VAL A 486 33.76 -6.50 -6.48
N LYS A 487 34.31 -7.61 -6.98
CA LYS A 487 35.02 -7.61 -8.27
C LYS A 487 34.09 -7.19 -9.41
N GLY A 488 34.56 -6.36 -10.30
CA GLY A 488 33.81 -5.88 -11.46
C GLY A 488 33.05 -4.57 -11.21
N VAL A 489 33.27 -3.91 -10.06
CA VAL A 489 32.71 -2.59 -9.73
C VAL A 489 33.83 -1.65 -9.30
N ASN A 490 34.00 -0.52 -10.00
CA ASN A 490 34.97 0.51 -9.65
C ASN A 490 34.34 1.90 -9.40
N ARG A 491 33.00 1.99 -9.44
CA ARG A 491 32.31 3.27 -9.24
C ARG A 491 30.97 3.07 -8.56
N VAL A 492 30.69 3.91 -7.55
CA VAL A 492 29.43 3.96 -6.82
C VAL A 492 28.82 5.35 -6.93
N CYS A 493 27.56 5.44 -7.32
CA CYS A 493 26.76 6.67 -7.36
C CYS A 493 25.62 6.57 -6.31
N TYR A 494 25.03 7.70 -5.94
CA TYR A 494 23.81 7.74 -5.13
C TYR A 494 22.70 8.45 -5.89
N ASP A 495 21.55 7.81 -6.05
CA ASP A 495 20.39 8.38 -6.75
C ASP A 495 19.58 9.26 -5.81
N ILE A 496 19.54 10.57 -6.11
CA ILE A 496 18.87 11.63 -5.35
C ILE A 496 17.55 12.07 -5.99
N SER A 497 16.93 11.24 -6.81
CA SER A 497 15.70 11.58 -7.51
C SER A 497 14.47 11.27 -6.65
N SER A 498 13.49 12.19 -6.60
CA SER A 498 12.20 12.00 -5.93
C SER A 498 11.17 11.35 -6.87
N LYS A 499 10.16 10.70 -6.32
CA LYS A 499 9.00 10.20 -7.06
C LYS A 499 7.76 11.05 -6.72
N PRO A 500 7.10 11.68 -7.70
CA PRO A 500 7.53 11.87 -9.09
C PRO A 500 8.72 12.83 -9.20
N PRO A 501 9.42 12.97 -10.37
CA PRO A 501 9.12 12.29 -11.65
C PRO A 501 9.73 10.90 -11.79
N ALA A 502 10.75 10.54 -10.99
CA ALA A 502 11.36 9.21 -11.02
C ALA A 502 10.41 8.14 -10.41
N THR A 503 10.76 6.88 -10.63
CA THR A 503 10.16 5.73 -9.93
C THR A 503 11.04 5.27 -8.76
N ILE A 504 10.55 4.36 -7.93
CA ILE A 504 11.37 3.79 -6.85
C ILE A 504 12.37 2.79 -7.43
N GLU A 505 11.89 1.83 -8.21
CA GLU A 505 12.75 0.94 -9.00
C GLU A 505 13.11 1.60 -10.34
N TRP A 506 14.22 1.22 -10.95
CA TRP A 506 14.69 1.82 -12.21
C TRP A 506 14.10 1.16 -13.46
N GLU A 507 13.72 -0.13 -13.38
CA GLU A 507 13.00 -0.86 -14.43
C GLU A 507 11.66 -1.42 -13.98
#